data_fa18d7b6b56e6c25c394f64d514faf11
#
_entry.id   fa18d7b6b56e6c25c394f64d514faf11
#
_cell.length_a   1.000
_cell.length_b   1.000
_cell.length_c   1.000
_cell.angle_alpha   90.00
_cell.angle_beta   90.00
_cell.angle_gamma   90.00
#
_symmetry.space_group_name_H-M   'P 1'
#
loop_
_entity.id
_entity.type
_entity.pdbx_description
1 polymer ?
#
loop_
_entity_poly.entity_id
_entity_poly.type
_entity_poly.pdbx_seq_one_letter_code
_entity_poly.pdbx_strand_id
1 'polypeptide(L)'
;MKLILDTENSHPTTITVKGKEITLLLIESSILIDSSQVAKIFDKKEKTVAIKVQKSKLEKYETDNVKILKNYGLMNQDAIKPRPLYDLRQMLEGPAYYYFKKEDEVDLIEVIVKVAIGKHREWIHNRDINKF
;
A
#
# COMPACT_ATOMS: atom_id res chain seq x y z
N MET A 1 -2.58 -8.59 11.41
CA MET A 1 -3.95 -9.00 11.04
C MET A 1 -3.91 -9.89 9.81
N LYS A 2 -4.60 -11.00 9.85
CA LYS A 2 -4.71 -11.91 8.70
C LYS A 2 -5.85 -11.46 7.81
N LEU A 3 -5.57 -11.34 6.50
CA LEU A 3 -6.57 -10.93 5.51
C LEU A 3 -7.02 -12.12 4.68
N ILE A 4 -8.32 -12.23 4.48
CA ILE A 4 -8.90 -13.17 3.51
C ILE A 4 -9.32 -12.35 2.30
N LEU A 5 -8.52 -12.41 1.24
CA LEU A 5 -8.72 -11.61 0.04
C LEU A 5 -9.40 -12.40 -1.07
N ASP A 6 -10.33 -11.74 -1.74
CA ASP A 6 -10.92 -12.21 -2.99
C ASP A 6 -11.11 -11.03 -3.95
N THR A 7 -11.63 -11.29 -5.14
CA THR A 7 -11.80 -10.24 -6.15
C THR A 7 -12.96 -9.29 -5.85
N GLU A 8 -13.82 -9.63 -4.92
CA GLU A 8 -14.96 -8.78 -4.53
C GLU A 8 -14.60 -7.81 -3.42
N ASN A 9 -13.76 -8.24 -2.47
CA ASN A 9 -13.42 -7.43 -1.29
C ASN A 9 -12.13 -6.64 -1.41
N SER A 10 -11.45 -6.75 -2.56
CA SER A 10 -10.16 -6.10 -2.76
C SER A 10 -9.99 -5.64 -4.21
N HIS A 11 -9.12 -4.65 -4.41
CA HIS A 11 -8.86 -4.10 -5.72
C HIS A 11 -7.47 -3.46 -5.75
N PRO A 12 -6.66 -3.75 -6.77
CA PRO A 12 -5.39 -3.06 -6.94
C PRO A 12 -5.63 -1.70 -7.57
N THR A 13 -4.86 -0.71 -7.17
CA THR A 13 -4.85 0.58 -7.85
C THR A 13 -3.41 1.02 -8.05
N THR A 14 -3.13 1.58 -9.22
CA THR A 14 -1.81 2.10 -9.55
C THR A 14 -1.88 3.62 -9.63
N ILE A 15 -0.96 4.27 -8.94
CA ILE A 15 -0.82 5.72 -8.99
C ILE A 15 0.60 6.06 -9.41
N THR A 16 0.77 7.24 -10.01
CA THR A 16 2.09 7.71 -10.46
C THR A 16 2.55 8.83 -9.55
N VAL A 17 3.74 8.65 -8.96
CA VAL A 17 4.35 9.63 -8.05
C VAL A 17 5.78 9.86 -8.50
N LYS A 18 6.14 11.11 -8.80
CA LYS A 18 7.47 11.49 -9.30
C LYS A 18 7.89 10.66 -10.54
N GLY A 19 6.94 10.36 -11.42
CA GLY A 19 7.21 9.57 -12.61
C GLY A 19 7.34 8.07 -12.37
N LYS A 20 7.12 7.62 -11.14
CA LYS A 20 7.18 6.19 -10.77
C LYS A 20 5.78 5.66 -10.50
N GLU A 21 5.51 4.48 -11.03
CA GLU A 21 4.25 3.79 -10.78
C GLU A 21 4.34 2.98 -9.50
N ILE A 22 3.38 3.15 -8.62
CA ILE A 22 3.25 2.34 -7.41
C ILE A 22 1.88 1.69 -7.37
N THR A 23 1.83 0.48 -6.85
CA THR A 23 0.59 -0.28 -6.75
C THR A 23 0.18 -0.39 -5.29
N LEU A 24 -1.07 -0.05 -5.02
CA LEU A 24 -1.69 -0.12 -3.70
C LEU A 24 -2.78 -1.18 -3.71
N LEU A 25 -3.07 -1.74 -2.57
CA LEU A 25 -4.19 -2.66 -2.40
C LEU A 25 -5.32 -1.97 -1.64
N LEU A 26 -6.46 -1.83 -2.30
CA LEU A 26 -7.66 -1.29 -1.68
C LEU A 26 -8.49 -2.43 -1.09
N ILE A 27 -8.87 -2.28 0.16
CA ILE A 27 -9.86 -3.14 0.81
C ILE A 27 -10.94 -2.23 1.38
N GLU A 28 -12.05 -2.82 1.84
CA GLU A 28 -13.23 -2.04 2.24
C GLU A 28 -12.91 -0.89 3.22
N SER A 29 -12.10 -1.17 4.23
CA SER A 29 -11.82 -0.22 5.31
C SER A 29 -10.43 0.41 5.24
N SER A 30 -9.57 0.01 4.29
CA SER A 30 -8.17 0.42 4.33
C SER A 30 -7.54 0.50 2.95
N ILE A 31 -6.49 1.28 2.87
CA ILE A 31 -5.62 1.37 1.70
C ILE A 31 -4.26 0.82 2.14
N LEU A 32 -3.84 -0.30 1.56
CA LEU A 32 -2.66 -1.02 2.00
C LEU A 32 -1.50 -0.86 1.02
N ILE A 33 -0.30 -0.81 1.57
CA ILE A 33 0.95 -0.66 0.80
C ILE A 33 2.01 -1.57 1.40
N ASP A 34 2.86 -2.15 0.55
CA ASP A 34 4.03 -2.87 1.06
C ASP A 34 5.28 -1.97 1.03
N SER A 35 6.31 -2.37 1.77
CA SER A 35 7.53 -1.58 1.89
C SER A 35 8.31 -1.45 0.59
N SER A 36 8.13 -2.37 -0.37
CA SER A 36 8.79 -2.26 -1.67
C SER A 36 8.26 -1.08 -2.48
N GLN A 37 6.97 -0.78 -2.37
CA GLN A 37 6.36 0.37 -3.04
C GLN A 37 6.83 1.68 -2.41
N VAL A 38 6.92 1.73 -1.08
CA VAL A 38 7.46 2.90 -0.37
C VAL A 38 8.91 3.15 -0.75
N ALA A 39 9.71 2.10 -0.79
CA ALA A 39 11.13 2.19 -1.20
C ALA A 39 11.27 2.74 -2.62
N LYS A 40 10.39 2.33 -3.51
CA LYS A 40 10.36 2.80 -4.90
C LYS A 40 10.10 4.31 -4.99
N ILE A 41 9.17 4.82 -4.19
CA ILE A 41 8.82 6.25 -4.17
C ILE A 41 10.02 7.10 -3.73
N PHE A 42 10.69 6.69 -2.66
CA PHE A 42 11.76 7.46 -2.05
C PHE A 42 13.15 7.10 -2.57
N ASP A 43 13.23 6.21 -3.56
CA ASP A 43 14.49 5.73 -4.13
C ASP A 43 15.44 5.19 -3.04
N LYS A 44 14.87 4.40 -2.13
CA LYS A 44 15.58 3.77 -1.01
C LYS A 44 15.63 2.26 -1.20
N LYS A 45 16.55 1.62 -0.48
CA LYS A 45 16.59 0.15 -0.45
C LYS A 45 15.38 -0.39 0.33
N GLU A 46 14.72 -1.39 -0.22
CA GLU A 46 13.56 -2.03 0.39
C GLU A 46 13.83 -2.49 1.84
N LYS A 47 15.00 -3.08 2.07
CA LYS A 47 15.40 -3.54 3.39
C LYS A 47 15.44 -2.41 4.41
N THR A 48 15.96 -1.25 4.02
CA THR A 48 16.03 -0.06 4.88
C THR A 48 14.63 0.42 5.24
N VAL A 49 13.75 0.50 4.25
CA VAL A 49 12.35 0.92 4.46
C VAL A 49 11.63 -0.06 5.37
N ALA A 50 11.79 -1.36 5.12
CA ALA A 50 11.14 -2.40 5.93
C ALA A 50 11.54 -2.29 7.40
N ILE A 51 12.82 -2.06 7.69
CA ILE A 51 13.30 -1.88 9.06
C ILE A 51 12.66 -0.65 9.73
N LYS A 52 12.57 0.46 9.00
CA LYS A 52 11.97 1.70 9.55
C LYS A 52 10.49 1.53 9.83
N VAL A 53 9.77 0.87 8.94
CA VAL A 53 8.35 0.59 9.12
C VAL A 53 8.13 -0.34 10.32
N GLN A 54 8.95 -1.38 10.47
CA GLN A 54 8.88 -2.26 11.63
C GLN A 54 9.10 -1.52 12.96
N LYS A 55 10.07 -0.60 12.98
CA LYS A 55 10.34 0.20 14.17
C LYS A 55 9.19 1.13 14.54
N SER A 56 8.32 1.45 13.59
CA SER A 56 7.15 2.30 13.82
C SER A 56 5.99 1.56 14.48
N LYS A 57 6.10 0.24 14.62
CA LYS A 57 5.08 -0.61 15.26
C LYS A 57 3.71 -0.53 14.59
N LEU A 58 3.69 -0.29 13.28
CA LEU A 58 2.45 -0.32 12.51
C LEU A 58 1.90 -1.74 12.45
N GLU A 59 0.58 -1.87 12.44
CA GLU A 59 -0.06 -3.17 12.29
C GLU A 59 0.27 -3.77 10.93
N LYS A 60 0.63 -5.06 10.94
CA LYS A 60 0.89 -5.82 9.72
C LYS A 60 -0.39 -6.49 9.23
N TYR A 61 -0.66 -6.35 7.96
CA TYR A 61 -1.76 -7.04 7.28
C TYR A 61 -1.13 -8.11 6.40
N GLU A 62 -1.48 -9.36 6.62
CA GLU A 62 -0.88 -10.50 5.92
C GLU A 62 -1.96 -11.35 5.26
N THR A 63 -1.64 -11.91 4.10
CA THR A 63 -2.54 -12.83 3.40
C THR A 63 -1.77 -14.01 2.84
N ASP A 64 -2.40 -15.16 2.81
CA ASP A 64 -1.85 -16.37 2.20
C ASP A 64 -2.25 -16.51 0.72
N ASN A 65 -3.11 -15.63 0.22
CA ASN A 65 -3.57 -15.68 -1.16
C ASN A 65 -2.52 -15.12 -2.12
N VAL A 66 -1.47 -15.90 -2.33
CA VAL A 66 -0.35 -15.55 -3.21
C VAL A 66 -0.83 -15.32 -4.65
N LYS A 67 -1.80 -16.10 -5.11
CA LYS A 67 -2.33 -16.00 -6.46
C LYS A 67 -2.94 -14.62 -6.71
N ILE A 68 -3.75 -14.12 -5.78
CA ILE A 68 -4.38 -12.81 -5.95
C ILE A 68 -3.35 -11.68 -5.90
N LEU A 69 -2.35 -11.79 -5.03
CA LEU A 69 -1.28 -10.79 -4.97
C LEU A 69 -0.49 -10.73 -6.27
N LYS A 70 -0.19 -11.87 -6.87
CA LYS A 70 0.49 -11.94 -8.17
C LYS A 70 -0.38 -11.35 -9.29
N ASN A 71 -1.66 -11.70 -9.31
CA ASN A 71 -2.60 -11.17 -10.30
C ASN A 71 -2.73 -9.64 -10.21
N TYR A 72 -2.61 -9.09 -9.00
CA TYR A 72 -2.72 -7.65 -8.76
C TYR A 72 -1.41 -6.88 -9.00
N GLY A 73 -0.32 -7.59 -9.30
CA GLY A 73 0.98 -6.95 -9.47
C GLY A 73 1.65 -6.56 -8.15
N LEU A 74 1.20 -7.10 -7.03
CA LEU A 74 1.75 -6.83 -5.70
C LEU A 74 2.82 -7.83 -5.29
N MET A 75 3.09 -8.82 -6.13
CA MET A 75 4.06 -9.87 -5.86
C MET A 75 4.64 -10.36 -7.17
N ASN A 76 5.95 -10.60 -7.21
CA ASN A 76 6.60 -11.14 -8.41
C ASN A 76 6.10 -12.57 -8.69
N GLN A 77 6.03 -12.94 -9.97
CA GLN A 77 5.48 -14.24 -10.37
C GLN A 77 6.27 -15.43 -9.83
N ASP A 78 7.57 -15.26 -9.64
CA ASP A 78 8.46 -16.29 -9.10
C ASP A 78 8.64 -16.21 -7.59
N ALA A 79 8.09 -15.21 -6.93
CA ALA A 79 8.18 -15.09 -5.47
C ALA A 79 7.27 -16.11 -4.78
N ILE A 80 7.72 -16.62 -3.64
CA ILE A 80 7.00 -17.64 -2.88
C ILE A 80 6.35 -17.05 -1.63
N LYS A 81 7.03 -16.11 -0.98
CA LYS A 81 6.60 -15.55 0.30
C LYS A 81 6.06 -14.13 0.13
N PRO A 82 4.80 -13.89 0.51
CA PRO A 82 4.23 -12.54 0.42
C PRO A 82 4.84 -11.61 1.47
N ARG A 83 4.95 -10.32 1.09
CA ARG A 83 5.39 -9.27 2.01
C ARG A 83 4.21 -8.80 2.85
N PRO A 84 4.45 -8.38 4.10
CA PRO A 84 3.38 -7.76 4.88
C PRO A 84 2.96 -6.44 4.26
N LEU A 85 1.69 -6.09 4.44
CA LEU A 85 1.09 -4.84 4.00
C LEU A 85 0.82 -3.96 5.22
N TYR A 86 0.81 -2.65 5.00
CA TYR A 86 0.60 -1.66 6.05
C TYR A 86 -0.45 -0.66 5.60
N ASP A 87 -1.25 -0.15 6.54
CA ASP A 87 -2.24 0.87 6.24
C ASP A 87 -1.54 2.19 5.89
N LEU A 88 -1.78 2.69 4.69
CA LEU A 88 -1.14 3.91 4.20
C LEU A 88 -1.48 5.13 5.07
N ARG A 89 -2.71 5.22 5.58
CA ARG A 89 -3.11 6.33 6.44
C ARG A 89 -2.36 6.32 7.77
N GLN A 90 -2.10 5.14 8.31
CA GLN A 90 -1.34 5.01 9.57
C GLN A 90 0.12 5.42 9.38
N MET A 91 0.63 5.36 8.16
CA MET A 91 1.98 5.84 7.87
C MET A 91 2.14 7.36 8.03
N LEU A 92 1.04 8.12 8.07
CA LEU A 92 1.08 9.56 8.38
C LEU A 92 1.34 9.82 9.86
N GLU A 93 1.36 8.78 10.68
CA GLU A 93 1.54 8.86 12.12
C GLU A 93 2.84 8.17 12.54
N GLY A 94 3.45 8.67 13.60
CA GLY A 94 4.58 8.03 14.24
C GLY A 94 5.93 8.20 13.51
N PRO A 95 6.93 7.42 13.94
CA PRO A 95 8.33 7.60 13.49
C PRO A 95 8.56 7.40 12.00
N ALA A 96 7.81 6.51 11.35
CA ALA A 96 7.96 6.27 9.92
C ALA A 96 7.67 7.53 9.12
N TYR A 97 6.61 8.26 9.46
CA TYR A 97 6.25 9.50 8.80
C TYR A 97 7.37 10.54 8.89
N TYR A 98 7.89 10.74 10.10
CA TYR A 98 8.97 11.71 10.29
C TYR A 98 10.24 11.33 9.54
N TYR A 99 10.52 10.05 9.46
CA TYR A 99 11.67 9.55 8.68
C TYR A 99 11.52 9.92 7.20
N PHE A 100 10.38 9.64 6.60
CA PHE A 100 10.15 9.90 5.18
C PHE A 100 10.04 11.41 4.89
N LYS A 101 9.46 12.17 5.80
CA LYS A 101 9.32 13.61 5.65
C LYS A 101 10.68 14.33 5.59
N LYS A 102 11.68 13.85 6.33
CA LYS A 102 13.01 14.43 6.32
C LYS A 102 13.74 14.25 4.99
N GLU A 103 13.39 13.21 4.25
CA GLU A 103 14.07 12.86 3.00
C GLU A 103 13.53 13.62 1.80
N ASP A 104 12.44 14.39 1.97
CA ASP A 104 11.78 15.05 0.86
C ASP A 104 11.28 16.44 1.26
N GLU A 105 11.47 17.42 0.36
CA GLU A 105 11.00 18.79 0.55
C GLU A 105 9.47 18.89 0.46
N VAL A 106 8.86 17.98 -0.30
CA VAL A 106 7.41 17.89 -0.44
C VAL A 106 6.93 16.68 0.36
N ASP A 107 5.84 16.84 1.09
CA ASP A 107 5.25 15.74 1.85
C ASP A 107 4.59 14.75 0.89
N LEU A 108 5.41 13.86 0.32
CA LEU A 108 4.96 12.88 -0.66
C LEU A 108 3.96 11.89 -0.09
N ILE A 109 4.14 11.49 1.17
CA ILE A 109 3.20 10.55 1.79
C ILE A 109 1.80 11.18 1.85
N GLU A 110 1.72 12.46 2.21
CA GLU A 110 0.43 13.16 2.25
C GLU A 110 -0.22 13.24 0.86
N VAL A 111 0.58 13.55 -0.16
CA VAL A 111 0.09 13.60 -1.55
C VAL A 111 -0.42 12.23 -1.98
N ILE A 112 0.33 11.17 -1.70
CA ILE A 112 -0.05 9.79 -2.03
C ILE A 112 -1.36 9.43 -1.33
N VAL A 113 -1.49 9.76 -0.05
CA VAL A 113 -2.71 9.48 0.72
C VAL A 113 -3.92 10.17 0.11
N LYS A 114 -3.80 11.44 -0.27
CA LYS A 114 -4.91 12.17 -0.91
C LYS A 114 -5.37 11.53 -2.20
N VAL A 115 -4.43 11.17 -3.07
CA VAL A 115 -4.76 10.50 -4.34
C VAL A 115 -5.37 9.13 -4.07
N ALA A 116 -4.80 8.38 -3.14
CA ALA A 116 -5.26 7.04 -2.80
C ALA A 116 -6.67 7.05 -2.20
N ILE A 117 -6.99 8.04 -1.36
CA ILE A 117 -8.34 8.20 -0.80
C ILE A 117 -9.36 8.42 -1.92
N GLY A 118 -9.03 9.25 -2.91
CA GLY A 118 -9.91 9.46 -4.07
C GLY A 118 -10.18 8.18 -4.84
N LYS A 119 -9.13 7.39 -5.10
CA LYS A 119 -9.24 6.10 -5.78
C LYS A 119 -10.05 5.10 -4.96
N HIS A 120 -9.86 5.08 -3.65
CA HIS A 120 -10.59 4.20 -2.74
C HIS A 120 -12.08 4.50 -2.73
N ARG A 121 -12.45 5.78 -2.64
CA ARG A 121 -13.86 6.22 -2.68
C ARG A 121 -14.51 5.87 -4.01
N GLU A 122 -13.81 6.08 -5.11
CA GLU A 122 -14.29 5.74 -6.45
C GLU A 122 -14.56 4.24 -6.56
N TRP A 123 -13.64 3.40 -6.09
CA TRP A 123 -13.82 1.95 -6.12
C TRP A 123 -15.02 1.51 -5.30
N ILE A 124 -15.17 2.01 -4.07
CA ILE A 124 -16.29 1.65 -3.21
C ILE A 124 -17.61 2.08 -3.85
N HIS A 125 -17.67 3.29 -4.37
CA HIS A 125 -18.86 3.82 -5.02
C HIS A 125 -19.27 2.96 -6.23
N ASN A 126 -18.33 2.65 -7.11
CA ASN A 126 -18.61 1.83 -8.29
C ASN A 126 -19.03 0.41 -7.91
N ARG A 127 -18.41 -0.17 -6.89
CA ARG A 127 -18.78 -1.48 -6.37
C ARG A 127 -20.21 -1.49 -5.85
N ASP A 128 -20.58 -0.48 -5.08
CA ASP A 128 -21.92 -0.40 -4.48
C ASP A 128 -23.00 -0.17 -5.54
N ILE A 129 -22.73 0.64 -6.56
CA ILE A 129 -23.64 0.82 -7.70
C ILE A 129 -23.89 -0.50 -8.44
N ASN A 130 -22.84 -1.28 -8.66
CA ASN A 130 -22.92 -2.54 -9.42
C ASN A 130 -23.64 -3.66 -8.66
N LYS A 131 -23.94 -3.48 -7.37
CA LYS A 131 -24.71 -4.43 -6.59
C LYS A 131 -26.21 -4.35 -6.83
N PHE A 132 -26.70 -3.30 -7.46
CA PHE A 132 -28.12 -3.05 -7.64
C PHE A 132 -28.54 -3.14 -9.10
#